data_ec635ebf806276bc1c934ba9823bcd4e
#
_entry.id   ec635ebf806276bc1c934ba9823bcd4e
#
_cell.length_a   1.000
_cell.length_b   1.000
_cell.length_c   1.000
_cell.angle_alpha   90.00
_cell.angle_beta   90.00
_cell.angle_gamma   90.00
#
_symmetry.space_group_name_H-M   'P 1'
#
loop_
_entity.id
_entity.type
_entity.pdbx_description
1 polymer ?
#
loop_
_entity_poly.entity_id
_entity_poly.type
_entity_poly.pdbx_seq_one_letter_code
_entity_poly.pdbx_strand_id
1 'polypeptide(L)'
;MTTQTTALSEHPVVLTPTGNDEPAFKYDLKEDPEEEEEEETYKKKTLQEKILWGIFYTVASLAALYFFMVAVKFIGDGFTLALGCDAKGAFDFANNPVAGLMIGTIATALLHSSGTVTSITVALVGAGGMTVRQGVYVVMGANIGTCVTCIMVAFGQVGDSTRFQRAMAAATVHDMYNIWSVIVLFPIEVIFHPLEKMSIEMSNAKTNGGAFNSPVDAIVNPLTQQLIVVDKSSIYEVATGDLECTPGTSFVKSGAFEGSSLSDGSIGAIVIVLGFVILVCALVTLVKMLAKVFLGPTKTLISNLLNYNGYVNIFVGTMITFAVHSSTVVTSTLTPMAGLGVITLEQVYPLVIGANLGTTGTALLASLVTGKADSVAIALVHFWFNVFGIFLFYPIPITRRPILSWARSLAFFSASWAWTAALFLIFLFLVIPGILLGLVYMCTADSTVAQVFGWLIASIVVVVFCGLLFWYKKKGGKELWYAFLERKRVAREERKAAEAEEKKSFVGEDAA
;
A
#
# COMPACT_ATOMS: atom_id res chain seq x y z
N MET A 1 17.43 -56.48 -19.48
CA MET A 1 16.18 -55.74 -19.76
C MET A 1 15.34 -55.76 -18.50
N THR A 2 15.43 -54.70 -17.73
CA THR A 2 14.51 -54.41 -16.61
C THR A 2 14.50 -52.89 -16.44
N THR A 3 13.48 -52.30 -16.99
CA THR A 3 13.15 -50.88 -16.94
C THR A 3 12.76 -50.50 -15.51
N GLN A 4 13.58 -49.75 -14.81
CA GLN A 4 13.18 -49.06 -13.58
C GLN A 4 12.43 -47.78 -13.95
N THR A 5 11.12 -47.82 -13.81
CA THR A 5 10.23 -46.67 -13.78
C THR A 5 10.39 -46.01 -12.43
N THR A 6 11.04 -44.86 -12.41
CA THR A 6 11.07 -43.95 -11.26
C THR A 6 9.67 -43.37 -11.07
N ALA A 7 8.99 -43.88 -10.05
CA ALA A 7 7.70 -43.35 -9.59
C ALA A 7 7.93 -41.96 -8.98
N LEU A 8 7.47 -40.93 -9.66
CA LEU A 8 7.19 -39.64 -9.09
C LEU A 8 6.13 -39.83 -8.00
N SER A 9 6.48 -39.60 -6.75
CA SER A 9 5.54 -39.66 -5.63
C SER A 9 4.57 -38.50 -5.74
N GLU A 10 3.42 -38.80 -6.38
CA GLU A 10 2.22 -37.98 -6.31
C GLU A 10 1.72 -37.97 -4.87
N HIS A 11 1.89 -36.81 -4.18
CA HIS A 11 1.02 -36.42 -3.09
C HIS A 11 0.11 -35.31 -3.61
N PRO A 12 -1.12 -35.61 -4.04
CA PRO A 12 -2.11 -34.60 -4.30
C PRO A 12 -2.45 -33.96 -2.96
N VAL A 13 -2.23 -32.64 -2.83
CA VAL A 13 -2.86 -31.86 -1.78
C VAL A 13 -4.36 -31.86 -2.09
N VAL A 14 -5.06 -32.82 -1.53
CA VAL A 14 -6.51 -32.92 -1.61
C VAL A 14 -7.08 -31.77 -0.82
N LEU A 15 -7.56 -30.74 -1.50
CA LEU A 15 -8.44 -29.73 -0.96
C LEU A 15 -9.80 -30.38 -0.70
N THR A 16 -9.96 -31.09 0.42
CA THR A 16 -11.27 -31.53 0.87
C THR A 16 -11.99 -30.33 1.49
N PRO A 17 -13.13 -29.90 0.97
CA PRO A 17 -14.00 -28.96 1.66
C PRO A 17 -14.72 -29.72 2.78
N THR A 18 -14.11 -29.84 3.94
CA THR A 18 -14.81 -30.23 5.15
C THR A 18 -15.56 -28.99 5.65
N GLY A 19 -16.86 -29.18 5.91
CA GLY A 19 -17.78 -28.13 6.23
C GLY A 19 -17.32 -27.26 7.39
N ASN A 20 -17.60 -25.96 7.27
CA ASN A 20 -17.45 -24.86 8.24
C ASN A 20 -16.04 -24.51 8.74
N ASP A 21 -15.00 -25.25 8.38
CA ASP A 21 -13.63 -24.87 8.69
C ASP A 21 -13.03 -24.14 7.48
N GLU A 22 -12.51 -22.93 7.70
CA GLU A 22 -11.62 -22.26 6.76
C GLU A 22 -10.52 -23.25 6.38
N PRO A 23 -10.11 -23.35 5.10
CA PRO A 23 -9.01 -24.21 4.73
C PRO A 23 -7.83 -23.84 5.63
N ALA A 24 -7.42 -24.79 6.47
CA ALA A 24 -6.22 -24.62 7.28
C ALA A 24 -5.06 -24.51 6.29
N PHE A 25 -4.68 -23.26 5.94
CA PHE A 25 -3.49 -22.98 5.16
C PHE A 25 -2.29 -23.37 6.02
N LYS A 26 -1.94 -24.65 6.01
CA LYS A 26 -0.61 -25.08 6.43
C LYS A 26 0.34 -24.45 5.41
N TYR A 27 1.05 -23.42 5.85
CA TYR A 27 2.26 -23.00 5.16
C TYR A 27 3.15 -24.24 5.12
N ASP A 28 3.27 -24.86 3.95
CA ASP A 28 4.27 -25.90 3.74
C ASP A 28 5.61 -25.18 3.82
N LEU A 29 6.26 -25.29 4.98
CA LEU A 29 7.55 -24.69 5.30
C LEU A 29 8.68 -25.46 4.58
N LYS A 30 8.47 -25.98 3.38
CA LYS A 30 9.58 -26.45 2.57
C LYS A 30 10.49 -25.25 2.33
N GLU A 31 11.64 -25.29 2.92
CA GLU A 31 12.72 -24.35 2.65
C GLU A 31 13.02 -24.43 1.16
N ASP A 32 13.20 -23.25 0.54
CA ASP A 32 13.51 -23.16 -0.87
C ASP A 32 14.89 -23.78 -1.09
N PRO A 33 15.09 -24.69 -2.04
CA PRO A 33 16.40 -25.28 -2.34
C PRO A 33 17.48 -24.21 -2.59
N GLU A 34 17.10 -23.05 -3.16
CA GLU A 34 18.01 -21.91 -3.34
C GLU A 34 18.41 -21.27 -1.99
N GLU A 35 17.51 -21.23 -1.01
CA GLU A 35 17.84 -20.74 0.35
C GLU A 35 18.79 -21.69 1.07
N GLU A 36 18.59 -23.01 0.95
CA GLU A 36 19.48 -24.01 1.55
C GLU A 36 20.90 -23.91 0.97
N GLU A 37 21.03 -23.79 -0.36
CA GLU A 37 22.33 -23.64 -1.03
C GLU A 37 23.03 -22.32 -0.64
N GLU A 38 22.30 -21.22 -0.54
CA GLU A 38 22.81 -19.95 -0.08
C GLU A 38 23.26 -19.99 1.39
N GLU A 39 22.49 -20.66 2.24
CA GLU A 39 22.82 -20.82 3.66
C GLU A 39 24.05 -21.71 3.85
N GLU A 40 24.19 -22.78 3.08
CA GLU A 40 25.42 -23.61 3.06
C GLU A 40 26.64 -22.82 2.57
N THR A 41 26.48 -22.04 1.52
CA THR A 41 27.54 -21.17 1.00
C THR A 41 27.95 -20.12 2.05
N TYR A 42 26.98 -19.52 2.77
CA TYR A 42 27.26 -18.60 3.86
C TYR A 42 28.01 -19.29 5.01
N LYS A 43 27.65 -20.51 5.38
CA LYS A 43 28.31 -21.27 6.45
C LYS A 43 29.79 -21.50 6.14
N LYS A 44 30.17 -21.72 4.87
CA LYS A 44 31.56 -21.97 4.42
C LYS A 44 32.47 -20.73 4.43
N LYS A 45 31.93 -19.50 4.50
CA LYS A 45 32.70 -18.24 4.51
C LYS A 45 33.47 -18.03 5.82
N THR A 46 34.64 -17.43 5.74
CA THR A 46 35.41 -16.97 6.92
C THR A 46 34.70 -15.86 7.67
N LEU A 47 35.05 -15.62 8.93
CA LEU A 47 34.42 -14.56 9.72
C LEU A 47 34.64 -13.16 9.08
N GLN A 48 35.83 -12.91 8.54
CA GLN A 48 36.15 -11.65 7.86
C GLN A 48 35.28 -11.44 6.62
N GLU A 49 35.12 -12.47 5.79
CA GLU A 49 34.24 -12.42 4.62
C GLU A 49 32.78 -12.21 5.01
N LYS A 50 32.28 -12.87 6.06
CA LYS A 50 30.92 -12.68 6.58
C LYS A 50 30.68 -11.23 7.01
N ILE A 51 31.64 -10.62 7.71
CA ILE A 51 31.55 -9.23 8.15
C ILE A 51 31.59 -8.28 6.94
N LEU A 52 32.55 -8.44 6.03
CA LEU A 52 32.68 -7.57 4.86
C LEU A 52 31.46 -7.62 3.95
N TRP A 53 30.99 -8.82 3.60
CA TRP A 53 29.78 -9.00 2.80
C TRP A 53 28.53 -8.55 3.52
N GLY A 54 28.43 -8.76 4.85
CA GLY A 54 27.34 -8.25 5.66
C GLY A 54 27.24 -6.72 5.63
N ILE A 55 28.37 -6.03 5.78
CA ILE A 55 28.43 -4.56 5.65
C ILE A 55 28.01 -4.12 4.23
N PHE A 56 28.57 -4.77 3.20
CA PHE A 56 28.25 -4.45 1.81
C PHE A 56 26.73 -4.60 1.53
N TYR A 57 26.13 -5.73 1.89
CA TYR A 57 24.71 -5.96 1.66
C TYR A 57 23.82 -5.03 2.47
N THR A 58 24.23 -4.68 3.69
CA THR A 58 23.50 -3.71 4.52
C THR A 58 23.53 -2.32 3.90
N VAL A 59 24.70 -1.84 3.48
CA VAL A 59 24.85 -0.53 2.81
C VAL A 59 24.09 -0.51 1.48
N ALA A 60 24.16 -1.59 0.69
CA ALA A 60 23.43 -1.71 -0.56
C ALA A 60 21.90 -1.74 -0.35
N SER A 61 21.43 -2.40 0.73
CA SER A 61 20.02 -2.37 1.11
C SER A 61 19.54 -0.97 1.53
N LEU A 62 20.35 -0.26 2.30
CA LEU A 62 20.04 1.13 2.70
C LEU A 62 20.07 2.08 1.50
N ALA A 63 21.00 1.91 0.57
CA ALA A 63 21.03 2.67 -0.68
C ALA A 63 19.80 2.37 -1.56
N ALA A 64 19.42 1.11 -1.68
CA ALA A 64 18.20 0.72 -2.41
C ALA A 64 16.94 1.29 -1.76
N LEU A 65 16.86 1.29 -0.43
CA LEU A 65 15.76 1.94 0.32
C LEU A 65 15.75 3.46 0.09
N TYR A 66 16.91 4.11 0.04
CA TYR A 66 17.01 5.53 -0.29
C TYR A 66 16.46 5.83 -1.69
N PHE A 67 16.89 5.09 -2.73
CA PHE A 67 16.36 5.26 -4.09
C PHE A 67 14.88 4.89 -4.22
N PHE A 68 14.39 3.95 -3.41
CA PHE A 68 12.96 3.68 -3.28
C PHE A 68 12.19 4.92 -2.79
N MET A 69 12.68 5.59 -1.74
CA MET A 69 12.06 6.83 -1.24
C MET A 69 12.11 7.96 -2.27
N VAL A 70 13.23 8.12 -2.97
CA VAL A 70 13.39 9.08 -4.09
C VAL A 70 12.36 8.80 -5.20
N ALA A 71 12.18 7.54 -5.58
CA ALA A 71 11.24 7.12 -6.60
C ALA A 71 9.78 7.46 -6.22
N VAL A 72 9.38 7.10 -4.98
CA VAL A 72 8.04 7.41 -4.45
C VAL A 72 7.80 8.93 -4.45
N LYS A 73 8.81 9.72 -4.06
CA LYS A 73 8.71 11.18 -4.09
C LYS A 73 8.55 11.72 -5.52
N PHE A 74 9.32 11.23 -6.50
CA PHE A 74 9.15 11.62 -7.89
C PHE A 74 7.75 11.32 -8.43
N ILE A 75 7.23 10.13 -8.15
CA ILE A 75 5.87 9.76 -8.54
C ILE A 75 4.87 10.72 -7.91
N GLY A 76 4.97 10.98 -6.61
CA GLY A 76 4.07 11.90 -5.89
C GLY A 76 4.17 13.35 -6.38
N ASP A 77 5.36 13.89 -6.56
CA ASP A 77 5.57 15.25 -7.04
C ASP A 77 5.11 15.38 -8.52
N GLY A 78 5.34 14.36 -9.35
CA GLY A 78 4.86 14.31 -10.72
C GLY A 78 3.33 14.32 -10.83
N PHE A 79 2.63 13.53 -10.01
CA PHE A 79 1.16 13.57 -9.95
C PHE A 79 0.64 14.90 -9.40
N THR A 80 1.29 15.46 -8.36
CA THR A 80 0.93 16.77 -7.80
C THR A 80 1.05 17.88 -8.86
N LEU A 81 2.13 17.85 -9.64
CA LEU A 81 2.33 18.80 -10.75
C LEU A 81 1.31 18.61 -11.87
N ALA A 82 1.02 17.34 -12.24
CA ALA A 82 0.02 17.03 -13.25
C ALA A 82 -1.40 17.45 -12.84
N LEU A 83 -1.72 17.38 -11.53
CA LEU A 83 -2.98 17.88 -10.99
C LEU A 83 -3.08 19.40 -11.13
N GLY A 84 -2.03 20.15 -10.79
CA GLY A 84 -1.85 21.57 -11.01
C GLY A 84 -3.14 22.41 -10.91
N CYS A 85 -3.55 22.96 -12.05
CA CYS A 85 -4.75 23.80 -12.15
C CYS A 85 -6.08 23.07 -11.90
N ASP A 86 -6.13 21.75 -12.08
CA ASP A 86 -7.33 20.95 -11.85
C ASP A 86 -7.58 20.63 -10.36
N ALA A 87 -6.68 21.09 -9.46
CA ALA A 87 -6.76 20.83 -8.03
C ALA A 87 -8.08 21.31 -7.40
N LYS A 88 -8.62 22.45 -7.84
CA LYS A 88 -9.89 23.02 -7.35
C LYS A 88 -11.06 22.07 -7.61
N GLY A 89 -11.22 21.57 -8.82
CA GLY A 89 -12.33 20.68 -9.19
C GLY A 89 -12.24 19.29 -8.55
N ALA A 90 -11.04 18.85 -8.18
CA ALA A 90 -10.83 17.53 -7.62
C ALA A 90 -11.52 17.32 -6.24
N PHE A 91 -11.72 18.41 -5.48
CA PHE A 91 -12.27 18.36 -4.11
C PHE A 91 -13.71 18.83 -3.99
N ASP A 92 -14.28 19.47 -5.02
CA ASP A 92 -15.66 19.97 -5.00
C ASP A 92 -16.68 18.82 -4.79
N PHE A 93 -16.36 17.63 -5.26
CA PHE A 93 -17.23 16.44 -5.08
C PHE A 93 -17.20 15.86 -3.66
N ALA A 94 -16.29 16.29 -2.79
CA ALA A 94 -16.17 15.76 -1.42
C ALA A 94 -17.35 16.13 -0.50
N ASN A 95 -18.32 16.92 -0.96
CA ASN A 95 -19.60 17.14 -0.28
C ASN A 95 -20.39 15.85 -0.06
N ASN A 96 -20.30 14.92 -0.99
CA ASN A 96 -20.91 13.61 -0.82
C ASN A 96 -19.93 12.68 -0.06
N PRO A 97 -20.38 12.00 1.02
CA PRO A 97 -19.50 11.13 1.81
C PRO A 97 -18.77 10.06 0.98
N VAL A 98 -19.48 9.40 0.07
CA VAL A 98 -18.91 8.36 -0.79
C VAL A 98 -17.89 8.96 -1.76
N ALA A 99 -18.21 10.11 -2.35
CA ALA A 99 -17.25 10.80 -3.24
C ALA A 99 -16.00 11.23 -2.48
N GLY A 100 -16.13 11.83 -1.30
CA GLY A 100 -14.99 12.20 -0.45
C GLY A 100 -14.10 11.01 -0.12
N LEU A 101 -14.70 9.88 0.27
CA LEU A 101 -13.98 8.63 0.54
C LEU A 101 -13.22 8.14 -0.71
N MET A 102 -13.86 8.15 -1.88
CA MET A 102 -13.24 7.67 -3.14
C MET A 102 -12.15 8.62 -3.63
N ILE A 103 -12.34 9.93 -3.51
CA ILE A 103 -11.31 10.93 -3.82
C ILE A 103 -10.06 10.69 -2.96
N GLY A 104 -10.22 10.54 -1.64
CA GLY A 104 -9.12 10.22 -0.73
C GLY A 104 -8.40 8.94 -1.12
N THR A 105 -9.14 7.90 -1.50
CA THR A 105 -8.59 6.60 -1.94
C THR A 105 -7.77 6.75 -3.22
N ILE A 106 -8.33 7.38 -4.27
CA ILE A 106 -7.64 7.57 -5.55
C ILE A 106 -6.43 8.49 -5.36
N ALA A 107 -6.60 9.62 -4.69
CA ALA A 107 -5.51 10.57 -4.47
C ALA A 107 -4.32 9.90 -3.75
N THR A 108 -4.59 9.11 -2.72
CA THR A 108 -3.52 8.40 -2.00
C THR A 108 -2.90 7.28 -2.86
N ALA A 109 -3.69 6.55 -3.62
CA ALA A 109 -3.18 5.53 -4.53
C ALA A 109 -2.26 6.10 -5.61
N LEU A 110 -2.56 7.30 -6.13
CA LEU A 110 -1.75 8.00 -7.12
C LEU A 110 -0.51 8.68 -6.51
N LEU A 111 -0.68 9.39 -5.39
CA LEU A 111 0.41 10.10 -4.71
C LEU A 111 1.33 9.16 -3.91
N HIS A 112 0.95 7.91 -3.72
CA HIS A 112 1.66 6.91 -2.92
C HIS A 112 1.96 7.34 -1.48
N SER A 113 1.17 8.28 -0.93
CA SER A 113 1.40 8.87 0.38
C SER A 113 0.11 9.38 1.02
N SER A 114 -0.42 8.65 1.98
CA SER A 114 -1.55 9.12 2.80
C SER A 114 -1.19 10.34 3.64
N GLY A 115 0.06 10.42 4.11
CA GLY A 115 0.56 11.59 4.83
C GLY A 115 0.48 12.87 3.99
N THR A 116 0.83 12.80 2.70
CA THR A 116 0.69 13.93 1.76
C THR A 116 -0.77 14.31 1.57
N VAL A 117 -1.65 13.34 1.25
CA VAL A 117 -3.08 13.60 1.03
C VAL A 117 -3.72 14.18 2.30
N THR A 118 -3.42 13.62 3.47
CA THR A 118 -3.94 14.15 4.74
C THR A 118 -3.40 15.57 5.02
N SER A 119 -2.13 15.85 4.75
CA SER A 119 -1.56 17.19 4.93
C SER A 119 -2.19 18.21 3.97
N ILE A 120 -2.46 17.82 2.72
CA ILE A 120 -3.23 18.63 1.77
C ILE A 120 -4.63 18.91 2.33
N THR A 121 -5.32 17.88 2.80
CA THR A 121 -6.66 18.03 3.39
C THR A 121 -6.65 18.95 4.61
N VAL A 122 -5.65 18.81 5.50
CA VAL A 122 -5.43 19.69 6.65
C VAL A 122 -5.25 21.16 6.22
N ALA A 123 -4.45 21.40 5.19
CA ALA A 123 -4.20 22.74 4.66
C ALA A 123 -5.46 23.34 4.00
N LEU A 124 -6.18 22.57 3.17
CA LEU A 124 -7.42 22.99 2.52
C LEU A 124 -8.51 23.35 3.54
N VAL A 125 -8.69 22.53 4.57
CA VAL A 125 -9.65 22.81 5.64
C VAL A 125 -9.22 24.05 6.42
N GLY A 126 -7.93 24.19 6.71
CA GLY A 126 -7.39 25.37 7.36
C GLY A 126 -7.55 26.65 6.55
N ALA A 127 -7.45 26.58 5.22
CA ALA A 127 -7.66 27.73 4.33
C ALA A 127 -9.15 28.05 4.07
N GLY A 128 -10.08 27.14 4.47
CA GLY A 128 -11.51 27.29 4.22
C GLY A 128 -11.96 26.80 2.84
N GLY A 129 -11.06 26.16 2.07
CA GLY A 129 -11.38 25.55 0.77
C GLY A 129 -12.15 24.24 0.91
N MET A 130 -12.19 23.65 2.11
CA MET A 130 -12.91 22.42 2.43
C MET A 130 -13.47 22.49 3.85
N THR A 131 -14.66 21.94 4.08
CA THR A 131 -15.20 21.81 5.43
C THR A 131 -14.52 20.66 6.20
N VAL A 132 -14.55 20.71 7.53
CA VAL A 132 -14.05 19.60 8.37
C VAL A 132 -14.71 18.28 7.97
N ARG A 133 -16.03 18.30 7.75
CA ARG A 133 -16.81 17.11 7.35
C ARG A 133 -16.33 16.49 6.05
N GLN A 134 -16.10 17.30 5.01
CA GLN A 134 -15.51 16.82 3.74
C GLN A 134 -14.13 16.19 3.98
N GLY A 135 -13.30 16.88 4.76
CA GLY A 135 -11.96 16.41 5.12
C GLY A 135 -11.97 15.06 5.84
N VAL A 136 -12.96 14.81 6.72
CA VAL A 136 -13.14 13.51 7.38
C VAL A 136 -13.24 12.39 6.36
N TYR A 137 -14.11 12.53 5.35
CA TYR A 137 -14.32 11.49 4.34
C TYR A 137 -13.08 11.26 3.48
N VAL A 138 -12.40 12.34 3.09
CA VAL A 138 -11.15 12.26 2.33
C VAL A 138 -10.05 11.55 3.13
N VAL A 139 -9.88 11.87 4.41
CA VAL A 139 -8.88 11.24 5.29
C VAL A 139 -9.17 9.75 5.49
N MET A 140 -10.45 9.37 5.68
CA MET A 140 -10.82 7.95 5.77
C MET A 140 -10.48 7.19 4.49
N GLY A 141 -10.74 7.79 3.31
CA GLY A 141 -10.35 7.24 2.01
C GLY A 141 -8.84 7.14 1.82
N ALA A 142 -8.11 8.16 2.28
CA ALA A 142 -6.65 8.18 2.19
C ALA A 142 -5.99 7.00 2.90
N ASN A 143 -6.56 6.51 4.00
CA ASN A 143 -6.06 5.31 4.66
C ASN A 143 -6.18 4.06 3.78
N ILE A 144 -7.26 3.89 2.99
CA ILE A 144 -7.41 2.76 2.06
C ILE A 144 -6.31 2.83 0.97
N GLY A 145 -6.09 4.01 0.36
CA GLY A 145 -5.15 4.16 -0.76
C GLY A 145 -3.68 3.91 -0.44
N THR A 146 -3.29 3.83 0.84
CA THR A 146 -1.88 3.75 1.27
C THR A 146 -1.15 2.48 0.81
N CYS A 147 -1.86 1.40 0.58
CA CYS A 147 -1.28 0.06 0.49
C CYS A 147 -0.79 -0.33 -0.92
N VAL A 148 -1.09 0.47 -1.93
CA VAL A 148 -0.65 0.22 -3.33
C VAL A 148 0.84 -0.04 -3.41
N THR A 149 1.65 0.76 -2.72
CA THR A 149 3.11 0.64 -2.73
C THR A 149 3.59 -0.69 -2.14
N CYS A 150 2.99 -1.16 -1.05
CA CYS A 150 3.37 -2.43 -0.41
C CYS A 150 3.12 -3.63 -1.33
N ILE A 151 2.01 -3.62 -2.08
CA ILE A 151 1.71 -4.66 -3.07
C ILE A 151 2.71 -4.62 -4.23
N MET A 152 3.11 -3.43 -4.68
CA MET A 152 4.18 -3.32 -5.69
C MET A 152 5.52 -3.87 -5.17
N VAL A 153 5.84 -3.63 -3.90
CA VAL A 153 7.03 -4.24 -3.26
C VAL A 153 6.95 -5.76 -3.25
N ALA A 154 5.78 -6.33 -2.94
CA ALA A 154 5.58 -7.78 -2.97
C ALA A 154 5.84 -8.38 -4.35
N PHE A 155 5.50 -7.69 -5.44
CA PHE A 155 5.82 -8.14 -6.81
C PHE A 155 7.32 -8.32 -7.06
N GLY A 156 8.19 -7.65 -6.31
CA GLY A 156 9.63 -7.91 -6.36
C GLY A 156 10.04 -9.36 -6.02
N GLN A 157 9.12 -10.12 -5.43
CA GLN A 157 9.32 -11.54 -5.08
C GLN A 157 8.49 -12.51 -5.93
N VAL A 158 7.88 -12.05 -7.03
CA VAL A 158 6.98 -12.84 -7.87
C VAL A 158 7.65 -14.07 -8.48
N GLY A 159 8.96 -14.08 -8.60
CA GLY A 159 9.75 -15.21 -9.09
C GLY A 159 9.60 -16.47 -8.23
N ASP A 160 9.52 -16.33 -6.92
CA ASP A 160 9.30 -17.41 -5.96
C ASP A 160 7.87 -17.38 -5.43
N SER A 161 7.13 -18.48 -5.58
CA SER A 161 5.72 -18.55 -5.20
C SER A 161 5.51 -18.43 -3.70
N THR A 162 6.38 -19.03 -2.90
CA THR A 162 6.29 -19.05 -1.42
C THR A 162 6.65 -17.69 -0.85
N ARG A 163 7.75 -17.10 -1.30
CA ARG A 163 8.17 -15.75 -0.92
C ARG A 163 7.12 -14.72 -1.34
N PHE A 164 6.61 -14.82 -2.56
CA PHE A 164 5.56 -13.93 -3.06
C PHE A 164 4.27 -14.05 -2.26
N GLN A 165 3.86 -15.27 -1.89
CA GLN A 165 2.68 -15.48 -1.04
C GLN A 165 2.83 -14.81 0.33
N ARG A 166 3.97 -15.00 1.00
CA ARG A 166 4.25 -14.38 2.31
C ARG A 166 4.30 -12.85 2.20
N ALA A 167 5.00 -12.33 1.19
CA ALA A 167 5.08 -10.90 0.92
C ALA A 167 3.71 -10.29 0.62
N MET A 168 2.89 -10.95 -0.21
CA MET A 168 1.53 -10.51 -0.50
C MET A 168 0.62 -10.52 0.73
N ALA A 169 0.72 -11.52 1.60
CA ALA A 169 -0.03 -11.53 2.84
C ALA A 169 0.34 -10.34 3.74
N ALA A 170 1.65 -10.05 3.87
CA ALA A 170 2.15 -8.91 4.63
C ALA A 170 1.76 -7.57 4.01
N ALA A 171 1.82 -7.45 2.68
CA ALA A 171 1.42 -6.24 1.96
C ALA A 171 -0.08 -5.95 2.12
N THR A 172 -0.91 -6.98 1.96
CA THR A 172 -2.37 -6.82 1.91
C THR A 172 -3.06 -6.84 3.27
N VAL A 173 -2.39 -7.26 4.35
CA VAL A 173 -2.99 -7.17 5.70
C VAL A 173 -3.28 -5.73 6.10
N HIS A 174 -2.51 -4.78 5.61
CA HIS A 174 -2.75 -3.35 5.78
C HIS A 174 -4.04 -2.90 5.05
N ASP A 175 -4.22 -3.31 3.78
CA ASP A 175 -5.46 -3.07 3.04
C ASP A 175 -6.67 -3.60 3.77
N MET A 176 -6.60 -4.87 4.19
CA MET A 176 -7.72 -5.53 4.86
C MET A 176 -8.08 -4.82 6.17
N TYR A 177 -7.09 -4.37 6.94
CA TYR A 177 -7.34 -3.59 8.15
C TYR A 177 -8.04 -2.26 7.84
N ASN A 178 -7.54 -1.49 6.87
CA ASN A 178 -8.12 -0.20 6.49
C ASN A 178 -9.52 -0.35 5.90
N ILE A 179 -9.74 -1.34 5.03
CA ILE A 179 -11.06 -1.64 4.46
C ILE A 179 -12.06 -1.99 5.57
N TRP A 180 -11.70 -2.89 6.49
CA TRP A 180 -12.58 -3.26 7.60
C TRP A 180 -12.84 -2.09 8.54
N SER A 181 -11.83 -1.25 8.80
CA SER A 181 -12.00 -0.03 9.60
C SER A 181 -12.99 0.93 8.94
N VAL A 182 -12.89 1.13 7.63
CA VAL A 182 -13.83 1.98 6.88
C VAL A 182 -15.23 1.35 6.84
N ILE A 183 -15.35 0.05 6.58
CA ILE A 183 -16.67 -0.64 6.55
C ILE A 183 -17.44 -0.44 7.87
N VAL A 184 -16.74 -0.41 9.02
CA VAL A 184 -17.38 -0.24 10.33
C VAL A 184 -17.52 1.23 10.70
N LEU A 185 -16.44 2.02 10.60
CA LEU A 185 -16.43 3.40 11.11
C LEU A 185 -17.08 4.42 10.17
N PHE A 186 -17.01 4.19 8.84
CA PHE A 186 -17.55 5.15 7.88
C PHE A 186 -19.07 5.31 7.96
N PRO A 187 -19.91 4.24 7.99
CA PRO A 187 -21.33 4.40 8.20
C PRO A 187 -21.68 5.07 9.52
N ILE A 188 -20.94 4.77 10.59
CA ILE A 188 -21.13 5.40 11.91
C ILE A 188 -20.82 6.90 11.82
N GLU A 189 -19.74 7.25 11.13
CA GLU A 189 -19.36 8.66 10.93
C GLU A 189 -20.38 9.41 10.08
N VAL A 190 -20.87 8.81 8.99
CA VAL A 190 -21.87 9.45 8.12
C VAL A 190 -23.20 9.71 8.86
N ILE A 191 -23.60 8.83 9.78
CA ILE A 191 -24.90 8.94 10.48
C ILE A 191 -24.79 9.80 11.75
N PHE A 192 -23.74 9.61 12.56
CA PHE A 192 -23.64 10.18 13.91
C PHE A 192 -22.56 11.27 14.04
N HIS A 193 -21.60 11.32 13.11
CA HIS A 193 -20.44 12.23 13.10
C HIS A 193 -19.59 12.22 14.38
N PRO A 194 -19.25 11.05 14.99
CA PRO A 194 -18.52 11.03 16.24
C PRO A 194 -17.08 11.53 16.09
N LEU A 195 -16.38 11.17 15.01
CA LEU A 195 -15.01 11.61 14.78
C LEU A 195 -14.94 13.11 14.54
N GLU A 196 -15.84 13.64 13.70
CA GLU A 196 -15.95 15.07 13.43
C GLU A 196 -16.21 15.85 14.72
N LYS A 197 -17.28 15.52 15.47
CA LYS A 197 -17.67 16.23 16.68
C LYS A 197 -16.59 16.21 17.76
N MET A 198 -16.07 15.04 18.05
CA MET A 198 -15.01 14.86 19.08
C MET A 198 -13.74 15.63 18.70
N SER A 199 -13.35 15.62 17.44
CA SER A 199 -12.15 16.31 16.98
C SER A 199 -12.30 17.82 16.98
N ILE A 200 -13.47 18.35 16.61
CA ILE A 200 -13.78 19.78 16.70
C ILE A 200 -13.74 20.27 18.17
N GLU A 201 -14.36 19.52 19.09
CA GLU A 201 -14.34 19.89 20.51
C GLU A 201 -12.91 19.92 21.06
N MET A 202 -12.07 18.95 20.70
CA MET A 202 -10.68 18.87 21.13
C MET A 202 -9.77 19.93 20.48
N SER A 203 -10.05 20.35 19.25
CA SER A 203 -9.23 21.31 18.48
C SER A 203 -9.35 22.75 18.99
N ASN A 204 -10.38 23.07 19.76
CA ASN A 204 -10.58 24.39 20.37
C ASN A 204 -9.53 24.76 21.44
N ALA A 205 -8.64 23.81 21.82
CA ALA A 205 -7.49 24.08 22.65
C ALA A 205 -6.43 24.89 21.85
N LYS A 206 -5.96 26.02 22.38
CA LYS A 206 -5.01 26.91 21.72
C LYS A 206 -3.70 26.20 21.36
N THR A 207 -3.29 26.31 20.10
CA THR A 207 -2.04 25.74 19.59
C THR A 207 -1.11 26.84 19.09
N ASN A 208 0.17 26.81 19.52
CA ASN A 208 1.26 27.64 18.98
C ASN A 208 2.12 26.72 18.09
N GLY A 209 2.16 26.95 16.79
CA GLY A 209 2.87 26.10 15.82
C GLY A 209 4.07 26.79 15.16
N GLY A 210 5.08 26.00 14.79
CA GLY A 210 6.25 26.37 13.98
C GLY A 210 6.33 25.51 12.72
N ALA A 211 7.13 25.92 11.72
CA ALA A 211 7.32 25.17 10.48
C ALA A 211 7.90 23.79 10.75
N PHE A 212 7.30 22.76 10.14
CA PHE A 212 7.72 21.37 10.28
C PHE A 212 8.19 20.82 8.93
N ASN A 213 9.39 20.22 8.91
CA ASN A 213 9.93 19.50 7.76
C ASN A 213 10.05 18.00 8.07
N SER A 214 9.56 17.15 7.18
CA SER A 214 9.70 15.71 7.30
C SER A 214 11.18 15.29 7.25
N PRO A 215 11.68 14.45 8.17
CA PRO A 215 13.03 13.87 8.10
C PRO A 215 13.29 13.12 6.79
N VAL A 216 12.28 12.45 6.23
CA VAL A 216 12.39 11.78 4.93
C VAL A 216 12.66 12.82 3.83
N ASP A 217 11.92 13.93 3.83
CA ASP A 217 12.16 15.01 2.87
C ASP A 217 13.57 15.59 3.02
N ALA A 218 14.07 15.77 4.23
CA ALA A 218 15.44 16.25 4.46
C ALA A 218 16.51 15.31 3.86
N ILE A 219 16.24 13.98 3.85
CA ILE A 219 17.15 12.97 3.30
C ILE A 219 17.05 12.91 1.76
N VAL A 220 15.85 12.99 1.17
CA VAL A 220 15.65 12.79 -0.27
C VAL A 220 15.70 14.09 -1.09
N ASN A 221 15.35 15.24 -0.49
CA ASN A 221 15.32 16.52 -1.17
C ASN A 221 16.64 16.91 -1.85
N PRO A 222 17.83 16.70 -1.25
CA PRO A 222 19.09 17.05 -1.91
C PRO A 222 19.24 16.43 -3.32
N LEU A 223 18.66 15.26 -3.57
CA LEU A 223 18.66 14.63 -4.88
C LEU A 223 17.44 15.01 -5.72
N THR A 224 16.24 14.96 -5.13
CA THR A 224 15.00 15.18 -5.88
C THR A 224 14.84 16.60 -6.37
N GLN A 225 15.31 17.59 -5.60
CA GLN A 225 15.29 19.01 -5.95
C GLN A 225 16.22 19.38 -7.11
N GLN A 226 17.22 18.55 -7.42
CA GLN A 226 18.03 18.73 -8.63
C GLN A 226 17.20 18.52 -9.91
N LEU A 227 16.20 17.65 -9.83
CA LEU A 227 15.35 17.34 -10.98
C LEU A 227 14.13 18.26 -10.99
N ILE A 228 13.41 18.38 -9.88
CA ILE A 228 12.16 19.14 -9.80
C ILE A 228 11.86 19.59 -8.36
N VAL A 229 11.40 20.83 -8.24
CA VAL A 229 10.74 21.37 -7.05
C VAL A 229 9.36 21.87 -7.46
N VAL A 230 8.31 21.21 -6.93
CA VAL A 230 6.92 21.60 -7.19
C VAL A 230 6.48 22.64 -6.17
N ASP A 231 5.88 23.74 -6.64
CA ASP A 231 5.26 24.75 -5.77
C ASP A 231 3.89 24.29 -5.28
N LYS A 232 3.94 23.46 -4.23
CA LYS A 232 2.72 22.93 -3.59
C LYS A 232 1.86 24.02 -2.96
N SER A 233 2.46 25.13 -2.52
CA SER A 233 1.73 26.25 -1.92
C SER A 233 0.81 26.92 -2.94
N SER A 234 1.31 27.20 -4.13
CA SER A 234 0.49 27.77 -5.21
C SER A 234 -0.59 26.81 -5.69
N ILE A 235 -0.33 25.49 -5.74
CA ILE A 235 -1.35 24.48 -6.05
C ILE A 235 -2.45 24.45 -4.96
N TYR A 236 -2.09 24.67 -3.68
CA TYR A 236 -3.09 24.78 -2.62
C TYR A 236 -3.94 26.05 -2.77
N GLU A 237 -3.34 27.18 -3.14
CA GLU A 237 -4.05 28.43 -3.41
C GLU A 237 -5.02 28.27 -4.60
N VAL A 238 -4.66 27.50 -5.63
CA VAL A 238 -5.59 27.12 -6.71
C VAL A 238 -6.73 26.27 -6.18
N ALA A 239 -6.42 25.26 -5.37
CA ALA A 239 -7.44 24.38 -4.81
C ALA A 239 -8.43 25.11 -3.87
N THR A 240 -7.97 26.14 -3.16
CA THR A 240 -8.83 27.02 -2.32
C THR A 240 -9.57 28.10 -3.13
N GLY A 241 -9.16 28.32 -4.38
CA GLY A 241 -9.70 29.40 -5.22
C GLY A 241 -9.08 30.78 -4.97
N ASP A 242 -8.01 30.86 -4.18
CA ASP A 242 -7.27 32.09 -3.92
C ASP A 242 -6.34 32.47 -5.09
N LEU A 243 -5.97 31.51 -5.91
CA LEU A 243 -5.18 31.68 -7.13
C LEU A 243 -5.95 31.15 -8.35
N GLU A 244 -6.09 31.98 -9.38
CA GLU A 244 -6.66 31.56 -10.66
C GLU A 244 -5.55 31.13 -11.65
N CYS A 245 -5.73 29.98 -12.28
CA CYS A 245 -4.83 29.54 -13.33
C CYS A 245 -5.05 30.33 -14.61
N THR A 246 -3.97 30.89 -15.13
CA THR A 246 -3.95 31.55 -16.44
C THR A 246 -3.17 30.70 -17.45
N PRO A 247 -3.40 30.87 -18.78
CA PRO A 247 -2.58 30.19 -19.78
C PRO A 247 -1.09 30.51 -19.57
N GLY A 248 -0.28 29.47 -19.36
CA GLY A 248 1.16 29.61 -19.07
C GLY A 248 1.54 29.58 -17.57
N THR A 249 0.59 29.42 -16.66
CA THR A 249 0.91 29.17 -15.24
C THR A 249 1.70 27.86 -15.12
N SER A 250 2.86 27.94 -14.46
CA SER A 250 3.67 26.77 -14.12
C SER A 250 3.90 26.68 -12.61
N PHE A 251 3.82 25.47 -12.08
CA PHE A 251 4.08 25.16 -10.67
C PHE A 251 5.47 24.53 -10.47
N VAL A 252 6.32 24.56 -11.48
CA VAL A 252 7.74 24.20 -11.36
C VAL A 252 8.50 25.38 -10.80
N LYS A 253 8.97 25.27 -9.55
CA LYS A 253 9.65 26.32 -8.81
C LYS A 253 11.16 26.36 -9.07
N SER A 254 11.79 25.18 -9.22
CA SER A 254 13.23 25.04 -9.50
C SER A 254 13.56 23.62 -9.95
N GLY A 255 14.81 23.39 -10.33
CA GLY A 255 15.34 22.09 -10.80
C GLY A 255 15.62 22.07 -12.28
N ALA A 256 15.92 20.88 -12.84
CA ALA A 256 16.29 20.73 -14.24
C ALA A 256 15.17 21.14 -15.22
N PHE A 257 13.93 21.19 -14.78
CA PHE A 257 12.76 21.59 -15.57
C PHE A 257 12.36 23.05 -15.38
N GLU A 258 13.12 23.83 -14.57
CA GLU A 258 12.87 25.28 -14.42
C GLU A 258 13.03 25.99 -15.77
N GLY A 259 12.03 26.80 -16.14
CA GLY A 259 12.01 27.53 -17.43
C GLY A 259 11.84 26.65 -18.67
N SER A 260 11.48 25.37 -18.51
CA SER A 260 11.19 24.48 -19.62
C SER A 260 9.96 24.96 -20.42
N SER A 261 9.98 24.77 -21.75
CA SER A 261 8.83 25.02 -22.62
C SER A 261 7.75 23.93 -22.55
N LEU A 262 7.98 22.86 -21.78
CA LEU A 262 7.02 21.77 -21.60
C LEU A 262 5.90 22.20 -20.64
N SER A 263 4.69 21.71 -20.87
CA SER A 263 3.59 21.89 -19.92
C SER A 263 3.84 21.11 -18.62
N ASP A 264 3.30 21.58 -17.49
CA ASP A 264 3.39 20.92 -16.18
C ASP A 264 2.89 19.47 -16.23
N GLY A 265 1.83 19.21 -16.99
CA GLY A 265 1.35 17.83 -17.21
C GLY A 265 2.36 16.94 -17.92
N SER A 266 3.08 17.48 -18.92
CA SER A 266 4.14 16.73 -19.62
C SER A 266 5.35 16.48 -18.73
N ILE A 267 5.78 17.49 -17.97
CA ILE A 267 6.86 17.37 -16.98
C ILE A 267 6.46 16.33 -15.91
N GLY A 268 5.24 16.45 -15.39
CA GLY A 268 4.69 15.50 -14.43
C GLY A 268 4.73 14.05 -14.95
N ALA A 269 4.30 13.82 -16.20
CA ALA A 269 4.35 12.50 -16.81
C ALA A 269 5.79 11.96 -16.93
N ILE A 270 6.75 12.77 -17.35
CA ILE A 270 8.17 12.38 -17.43
C ILE A 270 8.70 11.99 -16.04
N VAL A 271 8.41 12.80 -15.02
CA VAL A 271 8.87 12.55 -13.63
C VAL A 271 8.21 11.29 -13.06
N ILE A 272 6.93 11.05 -13.34
CA ILE A 272 6.23 9.80 -12.97
C ILE A 272 6.91 8.58 -13.59
N VAL A 273 7.14 8.59 -14.91
CA VAL A 273 7.78 7.47 -15.60
C VAL A 273 9.19 7.22 -15.06
N LEU A 274 9.98 8.26 -14.87
CA LEU A 274 11.31 8.15 -14.27
C LEU A 274 11.22 7.56 -12.85
N GLY A 275 10.28 8.04 -12.03
CA GLY A 275 10.00 7.51 -10.70
C GLY A 275 9.68 6.02 -10.73
N PHE A 276 8.82 5.56 -11.65
CA PHE A 276 8.51 4.13 -11.79
C PHE A 276 9.72 3.27 -12.19
N VAL A 277 10.56 3.76 -13.09
CA VAL A 277 11.80 3.04 -13.48
C VAL A 277 12.73 2.89 -12.27
N ILE A 278 12.99 3.99 -11.54
CA ILE A 278 13.82 3.96 -10.33
C ILE A 278 13.18 3.04 -9.28
N LEU A 279 11.86 3.09 -9.11
CA LEU A 279 11.12 2.26 -8.18
C LEU A 279 11.38 0.77 -8.43
N VAL A 280 11.20 0.31 -9.66
CA VAL A 280 11.41 -1.10 -10.03
C VAL A 280 12.86 -1.52 -9.78
N CYS A 281 13.84 -0.72 -10.20
CA CYS A 281 15.24 -0.99 -9.96
C CYS A 281 15.59 -1.06 -8.46
N ALA A 282 15.09 -0.09 -7.69
CA ALA A 282 15.30 -0.02 -6.25
C ALA A 282 14.69 -1.22 -5.53
N LEU A 283 13.46 -1.62 -5.88
CA LEU A 283 12.77 -2.76 -5.28
C LEU A 283 13.48 -4.08 -5.55
N VAL A 284 13.87 -4.35 -6.79
CA VAL A 284 14.60 -5.57 -7.14
C VAL A 284 15.94 -5.64 -6.39
N THR A 285 16.63 -4.51 -6.32
CA THR A 285 17.91 -4.44 -5.58
C THR A 285 17.70 -4.63 -4.08
N LEU A 286 16.69 -3.95 -3.50
CA LEU A 286 16.37 -4.05 -2.07
C LEU A 286 16.07 -5.49 -1.67
N VAL A 287 15.18 -6.18 -2.40
CA VAL A 287 14.82 -7.58 -2.11
C VAL A 287 16.03 -8.49 -2.16
N LYS A 288 16.85 -8.39 -3.22
CA LYS A 288 18.06 -9.22 -3.39
C LYS A 288 19.11 -8.97 -2.31
N MET A 289 19.35 -7.71 -1.96
CA MET A 289 20.34 -7.36 -0.94
C MET A 289 19.85 -7.73 0.45
N LEU A 290 18.56 -7.47 0.74
CA LEU A 290 17.97 -7.79 2.02
C LEU A 290 17.94 -9.31 2.28
N ALA A 291 17.71 -10.13 1.25
CA ALA A 291 17.81 -11.58 1.33
C ALA A 291 19.18 -12.02 1.84
N LYS A 292 20.25 -11.38 1.36
CA LYS A 292 21.63 -11.68 1.79
C LYS A 292 21.94 -11.17 3.20
N VAL A 293 21.33 -10.06 3.63
CA VAL A 293 21.49 -9.53 5.01
C VAL A 293 20.87 -10.49 6.02
N PHE A 294 19.73 -11.13 5.67
CA PHE A 294 18.99 -12.01 6.58
C PHE A 294 19.44 -13.48 6.52
N LEU A 295 20.60 -13.79 5.99
CA LEU A 295 21.18 -15.13 6.09
C LEU A 295 21.70 -15.42 7.51
N GLY A 296 21.46 -16.65 7.96
CA GLY A 296 22.01 -17.16 9.22
C GLY A 296 21.48 -16.47 10.50
N PRO A 297 22.36 -16.05 11.45
CA PRO A 297 21.93 -15.59 12.78
C PRO A 297 21.06 -14.34 12.80
N THR A 298 21.18 -13.48 11.77
CA THR A 298 20.40 -12.21 11.69
C THR A 298 18.91 -12.47 11.58
N LYS A 299 18.50 -13.49 10.81
CA LYS A 299 17.08 -13.91 10.68
C LYS A 299 16.50 -14.27 12.05
N THR A 300 17.21 -15.12 12.81
CA THR A 300 16.79 -15.57 14.14
C THR A 300 16.75 -14.42 15.15
N LEU A 301 17.75 -13.52 15.12
CA LEU A 301 17.80 -12.37 16.01
C LEU A 301 16.58 -11.47 15.83
N ILE A 302 16.25 -11.10 14.59
CA ILE A 302 15.11 -10.21 14.28
C ILE A 302 13.80 -10.89 14.62
N SER A 303 13.63 -12.17 14.26
CA SER A 303 12.44 -12.93 14.62
C SER A 303 12.22 -12.96 16.13
N ASN A 304 13.27 -13.16 16.92
CA ASN A 304 13.21 -13.16 18.37
C ASN A 304 12.90 -11.76 18.95
N LEU A 305 13.49 -10.70 18.39
CA LEU A 305 13.24 -9.32 18.80
C LEU A 305 11.78 -8.89 18.54
N LEU A 306 11.12 -9.44 17.54
CA LEU A 306 9.72 -9.15 17.23
C LEU A 306 8.73 -10.17 17.83
N ASN A 307 9.22 -11.17 18.56
CA ASN A 307 8.40 -12.17 19.23
C ASN A 307 7.92 -11.70 20.62
N TYR A 308 7.63 -10.40 20.75
CA TYR A 308 7.04 -9.82 21.94
C TYR A 308 5.52 -9.77 21.84
N ASN A 309 4.89 -9.29 22.94
CA ASN A 309 3.47 -8.98 22.95
C ASN A 309 3.14 -8.01 21.79
N GLY A 310 2.11 -8.30 21.02
CA GLY A 310 1.75 -7.51 19.86
C GLY A 310 1.40 -6.04 20.16
N TYR A 311 1.01 -5.68 21.40
CA TYR A 311 0.87 -4.27 21.79
C TYR A 311 2.21 -3.54 21.81
N VAL A 312 3.29 -4.23 22.16
CA VAL A 312 4.66 -3.70 22.05
C VAL A 312 4.99 -3.47 20.57
N ASN A 313 4.64 -4.41 19.69
CA ASN A 313 4.85 -4.25 18.25
C ASN A 313 4.01 -3.10 17.66
N ILE A 314 2.78 -2.85 18.12
CA ILE A 314 2.00 -1.66 17.78
C ILE A 314 2.76 -0.40 18.19
N PHE A 315 3.24 -0.34 19.41
CA PHE A 315 4.00 0.80 19.90
C PHE A 315 5.29 1.01 19.10
N VAL A 316 6.04 -0.05 18.81
CA VAL A 316 7.26 0.00 17.99
C VAL A 316 6.95 0.50 16.59
N GLY A 317 5.92 -0.05 15.93
CA GLY A 317 5.48 0.41 14.61
C GLY A 317 5.09 1.89 14.61
N THR A 318 4.36 2.35 15.66
CA THR A 318 3.98 3.75 15.85
C THR A 318 5.20 4.65 16.00
N MET A 319 6.15 4.29 16.86
CA MET A 319 7.33 5.11 17.13
C MET A 319 8.28 5.20 15.94
N ILE A 320 8.51 4.08 15.24
CA ILE A 320 9.35 4.07 14.04
C ILE A 320 8.70 4.95 12.96
N THR A 321 7.39 4.79 12.71
CA THR A 321 6.70 5.59 11.69
C THR A 321 6.63 7.07 12.08
N PHE A 322 6.42 7.38 13.35
CA PHE A 322 6.47 8.75 13.84
C PHE A 322 7.85 9.39 13.63
N ALA A 323 8.95 8.64 13.87
CA ALA A 323 10.30 9.12 13.66
C ALA A 323 10.66 9.27 12.18
N VAL A 324 10.22 8.33 11.32
CA VAL A 324 10.49 8.33 9.87
C VAL A 324 9.50 9.23 9.10
N HIS A 325 8.34 9.54 9.69
CA HIS A 325 7.22 10.28 9.06
C HIS A 325 6.65 9.64 7.79
N SER A 326 6.81 8.31 7.64
CA SER A 326 6.30 7.58 6.48
C SER A 326 5.96 6.12 6.84
N SER A 327 4.66 5.82 6.93
CA SER A 327 4.21 4.43 7.07
C SER A 327 4.54 3.59 5.84
N THR A 328 4.54 4.20 4.65
CA THR A 328 4.89 3.50 3.41
C THR A 328 6.31 2.94 3.46
N VAL A 329 7.28 3.69 3.96
CA VAL A 329 8.66 3.22 4.13
C VAL A 329 8.72 2.03 5.10
N VAL A 330 8.05 2.15 6.25
CA VAL A 330 8.02 1.09 7.27
C VAL A 330 7.36 -0.18 6.74
N THR A 331 6.15 -0.07 6.19
CA THR A 331 5.39 -1.24 5.71
C THR A 331 6.03 -1.88 4.48
N SER A 332 6.62 -1.07 3.58
CA SER A 332 7.38 -1.59 2.42
C SER A 332 8.64 -2.34 2.83
N THR A 333 9.26 -2.00 3.95
CA THR A 333 10.40 -2.74 4.50
C THR A 333 9.96 -4.06 5.14
N LEU A 334 8.82 -4.09 5.83
CA LEU A 334 8.26 -5.30 6.43
C LEU A 334 7.83 -6.34 5.38
N THR A 335 7.36 -5.90 4.23
CA THR A 335 6.88 -6.78 3.14
C THR A 335 7.94 -7.77 2.65
N PRO A 336 9.16 -7.38 2.22
CA PRO A 336 10.18 -8.34 1.81
C PRO A 336 10.70 -9.17 2.98
N MET A 337 10.74 -8.65 4.21
CA MET A 337 11.12 -9.42 5.40
C MET A 337 10.15 -10.57 5.65
N ALA A 338 8.85 -10.34 5.48
CA ALA A 338 7.84 -11.38 5.58
C ALA A 338 7.99 -12.41 4.45
N GLY A 339 8.22 -11.96 3.22
CA GLY A 339 8.45 -12.83 2.08
C GLY A 339 9.63 -13.78 2.30
N LEU A 340 10.73 -13.26 2.82
CA LEU A 340 11.92 -14.02 3.20
C LEU A 340 11.72 -14.89 4.46
N GLY A 341 10.52 -14.88 5.07
CA GLY A 341 10.24 -15.65 6.27
C GLY A 341 11.00 -15.20 7.52
N VAL A 342 11.49 -13.96 7.55
CA VAL A 342 12.16 -13.36 8.72
C VAL A 342 11.14 -13.05 9.81
N ILE A 343 9.95 -12.61 9.38
CA ILE A 343 8.81 -12.25 10.26
C ILE A 343 7.53 -12.91 9.76
N THR A 344 6.65 -13.25 10.70
CA THR A 344 5.35 -13.86 10.40
C THR A 344 4.28 -12.78 10.15
N LEU A 345 3.17 -13.17 9.52
CA LEU A 345 2.03 -12.29 9.31
C LEU A 345 1.46 -11.76 10.64
N GLU A 346 1.49 -12.58 11.69
CA GLU A 346 1.02 -12.25 13.03
C GLU A 346 1.91 -11.18 13.71
N GLN A 347 3.20 -11.15 13.36
CA GLN A 347 4.14 -10.10 13.80
C GLN A 347 4.02 -8.84 12.95
N VAL A 348 3.80 -9.00 11.64
CA VAL A 348 3.60 -7.86 10.70
C VAL A 348 2.35 -7.08 11.05
N TYR A 349 1.24 -7.76 11.35
CA TYR A 349 -0.05 -7.11 11.56
C TYR A 349 -0.02 -6.01 12.63
N PRO A 350 0.44 -6.26 13.88
CA PRO A 350 0.54 -5.20 14.89
C PRO A 350 1.54 -4.10 14.53
N LEU A 351 2.65 -4.40 13.84
CA LEU A 351 3.60 -3.39 13.37
C LEU A 351 2.95 -2.44 12.36
N VAL A 352 2.17 -2.98 11.44
CA VAL A 352 1.50 -2.23 10.37
C VAL A 352 0.40 -1.31 10.93
N ILE A 353 -0.45 -1.80 11.83
CA ILE A 353 -1.49 -0.96 12.44
C ILE A 353 -0.87 0.11 13.35
N GLY A 354 0.28 -0.18 13.98
CA GLY A 354 1.09 0.82 14.66
C GLY A 354 1.66 1.86 13.70
N ALA A 355 2.15 1.44 12.54
CA ALA A 355 2.64 2.35 11.51
C ALA A 355 1.55 3.32 11.01
N ASN A 356 0.31 2.84 10.86
CA ASN A 356 -0.84 3.70 10.56
C ASN A 356 -1.03 4.77 11.62
N LEU A 357 -1.03 4.38 12.89
CA LEU A 357 -1.15 5.33 14.00
C LEU A 357 0.01 6.34 14.00
N GLY A 358 1.24 5.89 13.72
CA GLY A 358 2.42 6.77 13.64
C GLY A 358 2.30 7.85 12.55
N THR A 359 1.65 7.55 11.42
CA THR A 359 1.41 8.51 10.34
C THR A 359 0.53 9.68 10.78
N THR A 360 -0.36 9.47 11.75
CA THR A 360 -1.25 10.52 12.25
C THR A 360 -0.49 11.63 12.95
N GLY A 361 0.67 11.32 13.53
CA GLY A 361 1.57 12.31 14.12
C GLY A 361 2.08 13.33 13.10
N THR A 362 2.34 12.91 11.85
CA THR A 362 2.72 13.81 10.76
C THR A 362 1.61 14.80 10.44
N ALA A 363 0.37 14.31 10.33
CA ALA A 363 -0.80 15.16 10.09
C ALA A 363 -1.02 16.15 11.24
N LEU A 364 -0.82 15.70 12.50
CA LEU A 364 -0.94 16.56 13.65
C LEU A 364 0.12 17.67 13.64
N LEU A 365 1.39 17.34 13.35
CA LEU A 365 2.45 18.34 13.22
C LEU A 365 2.16 19.32 12.08
N ALA A 366 1.68 18.84 10.92
CA ALA A 366 1.28 19.72 9.81
C ALA A 366 0.14 20.68 10.22
N SER A 367 -0.82 20.20 11.01
CA SER A 367 -1.94 21.04 11.50
C SER A 367 -1.50 22.14 12.47
N LEU A 368 -0.47 21.88 13.27
CA LEU A 368 0.09 22.88 14.18
C LEU A 368 0.74 24.05 13.44
N VAL A 369 1.28 23.80 12.23
CA VAL A 369 1.85 24.85 11.38
C VAL A 369 0.80 25.84 10.88
N THR A 370 -0.42 25.34 10.59
CA THR A 370 -1.52 26.21 10.13
C THR A 370 -2.07 27.12 11.24
N GLY A 371 -1.95 26.70 12.49
CA GLY A 371 -2.45 27.42 13.66
C GLY A 371 -3.97 27.55 13.74
N LYS A 372 -4.72 26.83 12.88
CA LYS A 372 -6.18 26.90 12.80
C LYS A 372 -6.83 25.67 13.44
N ALA A 373 -7.91 25.89 14.21
CA ALA A 373 -8.62 24.83 14.92
C ALA A 373 -9.14 23.74 13.98
N ASP A 374 -9.69 24.11 12.82
CA ASP A 374 -10.24 23.17 11.85
C ASP A 374 -9.16 22.26 11.25
N SER A 375 -7.96 22.76 11.02
CA SER A 375 -6.80 21.97 10.61
C SER A 375 -6.43 20.91 11.67
N VAL A 376 -6.42 21.32 12.95
CA VAL A 376 -6.16 20.41 14.06
C VAL A 376 -7.26 19.38 14.19
N ALA A 377 -8.52 19.77 13.96
CA ALA A 377 -9.66 18.86 13.96
C ALA A 377 -9.45 17.72 12.94
N ILE A 378 -9.04 18.02 11.70
CA ILE A 378 -8.78 16.98 10.69
C ILE A 378 -7.62 16.06 11.07
N ALA A 379 -6.55 16.59 11.63
CA ALA A 379 -5.45 15.77 12.12
C ALA A 379 -5.88 14.85 13.27
N LEU A 380 -6.75 15.34 14.17
CA LEU A 380 -7.34 14.54 15.24
C LEU A 380 -8.33 13.49 14.71
N VAL A 381 -9.10 13.78 13.65
CA VAL A 381 -9.94 12.78 12.97
C VAL A 381 -9.07 11.61 12.48
N HIS A 382 -7.94 11.90 11.82
CA HIS A 382 -7.01 10.86 11.36
C HIS A 382 -6.48 10.03 12.54
N PHE A 383 -6.11 10.69 13.62
CA PHE A 383 -5.66 10.01 14.85
C PHE A 383 -6.75 9.10 15.42
N TRP A 384 -7.94 9.63 15.68
CA TRP A 384 -9.02 8.86 16.31
C TRP A 384 -9.55 7.74 15.43
N PHE A 385 -9.59 7.92 14.11
CA PHE A 385 -9.93 6.85 13.18
C PHE A 385 -9.00 5.63 13.36
N ASN A 386 -7.69 5.87 13.44
CA ASN A 386 -6.72 4.79 13.65
C ASN A 386 -6.78 4.20 15.06
N VAL A 387 -6.98 5.03 16.09
CA VAL A 387 -7.17 4.55 17.47
C VAL A 387 -8.39 3.65 17.58
N PHE A 388 -9.54 4.07 17.06
CA PHE A 388 -10.75 3.23 17.07
C PHE A 388 -10.59 1.98 16.22
N GLY A 389 -9.92 2.05 15.09
CA GLY A 389 -9.57 0.88 14.28
C GLY A 389 -8.74 -0.13 15.08
N ILE A 390 -7.72 0.33 15.81
CA ILE A 390 -6.92 -0.54 16.69
C ILE A 390 -7.80 -1.19 17.77
N PHE A 391 -8.63 -0.40 18.47
CA PHE A 391 -9.51 -0.94 19.51
C PHE A 391 -10.52 -1.95 18.98
N LEU A 392 -11.03 -1.76 17.78
CA LEU A 392 -12.00 -2.68 17.17
C LEU A 392 -11.36 -3.99 16.69
N PHE A 393 -10.18 -3.90 16.08
CA PHE A 393 -9.65 -5.02 15.30
C PHE A 393 -8.41 -5.69 15.88
N TYR A 394 -7.80 -5.15 16.94
CA TYR A 394 -6.62 -5.80 17.51
C TYR A 394 -6.90 -6.61 18.77
N PRO A 395 -7.57 -6.09 19.84
CA PRO A 395 -7.77 -6.81 21.09
C PRO A 395 -8.66 -8.04 20.95
N ILE A 396 -9.67 -7.95 20.08
CA ILE A 396 -10.72 -8.94 19.96
C ILE A 396 -10.37 -9.95 18.86
N PRO A 397 -10.09 -11.23 19.19
CA PRO A 397 -9.68 -12.22 18.17
C PRO A 397 -10.70 -12.42 17.04
N ILE A 398 -12.01 -12.34 17.35
CA ILE A 398 -13.06 -12.55 16.33
C ILE A 398 -13.08 -11.46 15.27
N THR A 399 -12.78 -10.21 15.61
CA THR A 399 -12.73 -9.10 14.65
C THR A 399 -11.41 -9.07 13.87
N ARG A 400 -10.33 -9.60 14.46
CA ARG A 400 -9.02 -9.74 13.82
C ARG A 400 -8.97 -10.86 12.76
N ARG A 401 -9.69 -11.96 12.99
CA ARG A 401 -9.70 -13.12 12.08
C ARG A 401 -10.05 -12.79 10.63
N PRO A 402 -11.11 -12.02 10.32
CA PRO A 402 -11.43 -11.69 8.93
C PRO A 402 -10.30 -10.96 8.21
N ILE A 403 -9.60 -10.05 8.88
CA ILE A 403 -8.50 -9.27 8.32
C ILE A 403 -7.36 -10.21 7.88
N LEU A 404 -6.91 -11.06 8.80
CA LEU A 404 -5.83 -12.02 8.53
C LEU A 404 -6.24 -13.07 7.50
N SER A 405 -7.48 -13.56 7.55
CA SER A 405 -8.02 -14.54 6.62
C SER A 405 -8.11 -13.98 5.19
N TRP A 406 -8.58 -12.76 5.03
CA TRP A 406 -8.67 -12.13 3.71
C TRP A 406 -7.29 -11.85 3.13
N ALA A 407 -6.34 -11.39 3.95
CA ALA A 407 -4.95 -11.20 3.52
C ALA A 407 -4.31 -12.51 3.05
N ARG A 408 -4.49 -13.60 3.81
CA ARG A 408 -4.00 -14.94 3.42
C ARG A 408 -4.66 -15.45 2.14
N SER A 409 -5.98 -15.28 2.02
CA SER A 409 -6.72 -15.74 0.82
C SER A 409 -6.27 -15.00 -0.43
N LEU A 410 -6.13 -13.67 -0.36
CA LEU A 410 -5.66 -12.88 -1.49
C LEU A 410 -4.21 -13.22 -1.85
N ALA A 411 -3.36 -13.44 -0.84
CA ALA A 411 -1.98 -13.87 -1.04
C ALA A 411 -1.89 -15.24 -1.73
N PHE A 412 -2.72 -16.20 -1.32
CA PHE A 412 -2.81 -17.50 -1.98
C PHE A 412 -3.26 -17.39 -3.44
N PHE A 413 -4.29 -16.60 -3.72
CA PHE A 413 -4.78 -16.38 -5.08
C PHE A 413 -3.70 -15.71 -5.95
N SER A 414 -2.99 -14.73 -5.38
CA SER A 414 -1.92 -14.01 -6.08
C SER A 414 -0.70 -14.91 -6.35
N ALA A 415 -0.34 -15.79 -5.41
CA ALA A 415 0.74 -16.75 -5.59
C ALA A 415 0.40 -17.82 -6.63
N SER A 416 -0.87 -18.23 -6.71
CA SER A 416 -1.35 -19.15 -7.73
C SER A 416 -1.37 -18.51 -9.13
N TRP A 417 -1.78 -17.24 -9.20
CA TRP A 417 -1.85 -16.46 -10.44
C TRP A 417 -1.57 -14.98 -10.15
N ALA A 418 -0.36 -14.52 -10.47
CA ALA A 418 0.13 -13.18 -10.09
C ALA A 418 -0.76 -12.03 -10.58
N TRP A 419 -1.47 -12.22 -11.71
CA TRP A 419 -2.45 -11.25 -12.21
C TRP A 419 -3.59 -10.96 -11.21
N THR A 420 -3.88 -11.87 -10.27
CA THR A 420 -4.87 -11.61 -9.21
C THR A 420 -4.50 -10.39 -8.37
N ALA A 421 -3.22 -10.22 -8.04
CA ALA A 421 -2.75 -9.05 -7.30
C ALA A 421 -2.87 -7.77 -8.14
N ALA A 422 -2.51 -7.83 -9.44
CA ALA A 422 -2.65 -6.68 -10.34
C ALA A 422 -4.14 -6.29 -10.54
N LEU A 423 -5.01 -7.27 -10.73
CA LEU A 423 -6.45 -7.04 -10.82
C LEU A 423 -7.01 -6.47 -9.52
N PHE A 424 -6.58 -6.97 -8.37
CA PHE A 424 -6.98 -6.42 -7.07
C PHE A 424 -6.61 -4.94 -6.96
N LEU A 425 -5.37 -4.56 -7.31
CA LEU A 425 -4.94 -3.16 -7.32
C LEU A 425 -5.82 -2.30 -8.23
N ILE A 426 -6.02 -2.72 -9.49
CA ILE A 426 -6.79 -1.96 -10.48
C ILE A 426 -8.24 -1.82 -10.02
N PHE A 427 -8.87 -2.92 -9.59
CA PHE A 427 -10.28 -2.88 -9.17
C PHE A 427 -10.49 -2.08 -7.90
N LEU A 428 -9.69 -2.32 -6.85
CA LEU A 428 -9.90 -1.67 -5.56
C LEU A 428 -9.57 -0.17 -5.58
N PHE A 429 -8.50 0.22 -6.27
CA PHE A 429 -7.99 1.60 -6.18
C PHE A 429 -8.36 2.48 -7.37
N LEU A 430 -8.86 1.91 -8.47
CA LEU A 430 -9.22 2.68 -9.67
C LEU A 430 -10.65 2.41 -10.13
N VAL A 431 -11.01 1.15 -10.40
CA VAL A 431 -12.30 0.81 -11.03
C VAL A 431 -13.45 1.05 -10.05
N ILE A 432 -13.39 0.51 -8.83
CA ILE A 432 -14.46 0.69 -7.83
C ILE A 432 -14.61 2.16 -7.47
N PRO A 433 -13.55 2.91 -7.11
CA PRO A 433 -13.66 4.34 -6.85
C PRO A 433 -14.18 5.14 -8.05
N GLY A 434 -13.70 4.84 -9.27
CA GLY A 434 -14.16 5.51 -10.48
C GLY A 434 -15.65 5.29 -10.77
N ILE A 435 -16.14 4.05 -10.62
CA ILE A 435 -17.56 3.74 -10.76
C ILE A 435 -18.39 4.48 -9.69
N LEU A 436 -17.96 4.45 -8.43
CA LEU A 436 -18.68 5.10 -7.34
C LEU A 436 -18.71 6.61 -7.51
N LEU A 437 -17.63 7.25 -7.93
CA LEU A 437 -17.59 8.68 -8.25
C LEU A 437 -18.52 9.01 -9.43
N GLY A 438 -18.49 8.22 -10.49
CA GLY A 438 -19.38 8.40 -11.64
C GLY A 438 -20.85 8.27 -11.25
N LEU A 439 -21.18 7.29 -10.40
CA LEU A 439 -22.56 7.12 -9.88
C LEU A 439 -22.97 8.30 -9.00
N VAL A 440 -22.12 8.76 -8.09
CA VAL A 440 -22.41 9.95 -7.27
C VAL A 440 -22.65 11.16 -8.17
N TYR A 441 -21.78 11.40 -9.15
CA TYR A 441 -21.92 12.50 -10.11
C TYR A 441 -23.26 12.45 -10.84
N MET A 442 -23.65 11.28 -11.35
CA MET A 442 -24.96 11.12 -12.04
C MET A 442 -26.15 11.30 -11.11
N CYS A 443 -26.09 10.73 -9.89
CA CYS A 443 -27.17 10.80 -8.93
C CYS A 443 -27.40 12.20 -8.33
N THR A 444 -26.35 13.05 -8.35
CA THR A 444 -26.39 14.43 -7.81
C THR A 444 -26.44 15.50 -8.89
N ALA A 445 -26.47 15.12 -10.17
CA ALA A 445 -26.55 16.06 -11.29
C ALA A 445 -27.84 16.88 -11.27
N ASP A 446 -27.82 18.10 -11.78
CA ASP A 446 -29.04 18.96 -11.87
C ASP A 446 -30.08 18.41 -12.84
N SER A 447 -29.70 17.56 -13.78
CA SER A 447 -30.59 16.93 -14.75
C SER A 447 -31.35 15.74 -14.14
N THR A 448 -32.67 15.80 -14.09
CA THR A 448 -33.55 14.68 -13.66
C THR A 448 -33.27 13.39 -14.46
N VAL A 449 -32.96 13.53 -15.77
CA VAL A 449 -32.63 12.39 -16.62
C VAL A 449 -31.34 11.72 -16.13
N ALA A 450 -30.30 12.50 -15.85
CA ALA A 450 -29.04 11.96 -15.32
C ALA A 450 -29.26 11.27 -13.96
N GLN A 451 -30.05 11.85 -13.06
CA GLN A 451 -30.37 11.24 -11.78
C GLN A 451 -31.09 9.89 -11.95
N VAL A 452 -32.12 9.81 -12.80
CA VAL A 452 -32.82 8.55 -13.08
C VAL A 452 -31.89 7.47 -13.61
N PHE A 453 -31.03 7.82 -14.58
CA PHE A 453 -30.02 6.88 -15.08
C PHE A 453 -28.99 6.50 -14.00
N GLY A 454 -28.54 7.44 -13.18
CA GLY A 454 -27.63 7.19 -12.07
C GLY A 454 -28.19 6.15 -11.09
N TRP A 455 -29.41 6.35 -10.63
CA TRP A 455 -30.09 5.41 -9.71
C TRP A 455 -30.40 4.06 -10.36
N LEU A 456 -30.72 4.03 -11.66
CA LEU A 456 -30.91 2.79 -12.40
C LEU A 456 -29.61 1.99 -12.49
N ILE A 457 -28.51 2.64 -12.88
CA ILE A 457 -27.18 1.99 -12.96
C ILE A 457 -26.73 1.52 -11.57
N ALA A 458 -26.91 2.34 -10.52
CA ALA A 458 -26.59 1.95 -9.15
C ALA A 458 -27.37 0.69 -8.74
N SER A 459 -28.66 0.63 -9.05
CA SER A 459 -29.51 -0.55 -8.78
C SER A 459 -29.01 -1.79 -9.54
N ILE A 460 -28.65 -1.64 -10.81
CA ILE A 460 -28.08 -2.73 -11.63
C ILE A 460 -26.76 -3.22 -11.03
N VAL A 461 -25.86 -2.31 -10.64
CA VAL A 461 -24.57 -2.68 -10.01
C VAL A 461 -24.80 -3.48 -8.72
N VAL A 462 -25.74 -3.07 -7.87
CA VAL A 462 -26.08 -3.81 -6.64
C VAL A 462 -26.67 -5.19 -6.97
N VAL A 463 -27.59 -5.28 -7.91
CA VAL A 463 -28.21 -6.56 -8.32
C VAL A 463 -27.15 -7.51 -8.91
N VAL A 464 -26.28 -7.01 -9.78
CA VAL A 464 -25.19 -7.80 -10.37
C VAL A 464 -24.21 -8.27 -9.30
N PHE A 465 -23.82 -7.39 -8.38
CA PHE A 465 -22.94 -7.73 -7.26
C PHE A 465 -23.55 -8.81 -6.36
N CYS A 466 -24.81 -8.64 -5.94
CA CYS A 466 -25.51 -9.64 -5.15
C CYS A 466 -25.67 -10.97 -5.90
N GLY A 467 -25.96 -10.92 -7.20
CA GLY A 467 -26.06 -12.08 -8.07
C GLY A 467 -24.74 -12.84 -8.20
N LEU A 468 -23.63 -12.12 -8.38
CA LEU A 468 -22.28 -12.70 -8.41
C LEU A 468 -21.89 -13.33 -7.07
N LEU A 469 -22.18 -12.66 -5.94
CA LEU A 469 -21.95 -13.23 -4.61
C LEU A 469 -22.80 -14.51 -4.37
N PHE A 470 -24.06 -14.49 -4.79
CA PHE A 470 -24.93 -15.67 -4.69
C PHE A 470 -24.40 -16.82 -5.56
N TRP A 471 -24.03 -16.52 -6.83
CA TRP A 471 -23.43 -17.50 -7.74
C TRP A 471 -22.14 -18.06 -7.15
N TYR A 472 -21.25 -17.21 -6.65
CA TYR A 472 -19.99 -17.64 -6.04
C TYR A 472 -20.20 -18.55 -4.83
N LYS A 473 -21.13 -18.19 -3.92
CA LYS A 473 -21.35 -18.94 -2.67
C LYS A 473 -22.23 -20.18 -2.81
N LYS A 474 -23.21 -20.17 -3.73
CA LYS A 474 -24.29 -21.17 -3.77
C LYS A 474 -24.38 -21.97 -5.08
N LYS A 475 -23.74 -21.52 -6.16
CA LYS A 475 -23.89 -22.10 -7.50
C LYS A 475 -22.58 -22.62 -8.09
N GLY A 476 -21.61 -22.97 -7.26
CA GLY A 476 -20.35 -23.57 -7.72
C GLY A 476 -19.31 -22.56 -8.23
N GLY A 477 -19.54 -21.27 -8.11
CA GLY A 477 -18.56 -20.26 -8.53
C GLY A 477 -17.24 -20.35 -7.77
N LYS A 478 -17.30 -20.74 -6.49
CA LYS A 478 -16.11 -20.96 -5.67
C LYS A 478 -15.27 -22.12 -6.21
N GLU A 479 -15.89 -23.25 -6.51
CA GLU A 479 -15.21 -24.43 -7.06
C GLU A 479 -14.57 -24.13 -8.42
N LEU A 480 -15.30 -23.43 -9.30
CA LEU A 480 -14.75 -23.01 -10.60
C LEU A 480 -13.54 -22.10 -10.45
N TRP A 481 -13.59 -21.16 -9.51
CA TRP A 481 -12.46 -20.26 -9.25
C TRP A 481 -11.23 -21.03 -8.75
N TYR A 482 -11.41 -21.92 -7.78
CA TYR A 482 -10.32 -22.75 -7.27
C TYR A 482 -9.74 -23.69 -8.32
N ALA A 483 -10.58 -24.32 -9.15
CA ALA A 483 -10.13 -25.16 -10.27
C ALA A 483 -9.37 -24.35 -11.33
N PHE A 484 -9.75 -23.11 -11.57
CA PHE A 484 -9.00 -22.20 -12.46
C PHE A 484 -7.61 -21.88 -11.87
N LEU A 485 -7.55 -21.52 -10.60
CA LEU A 485 -6.28 -21.19 -9.93
C LEU A 485 -5.34 -22.39 -9.87
N GLU A 486 -5.87 -23.59 -9.61
CA GLU A 486 -5.09 -24.82 -9.59
C GLU A 486 -4.46 -25.11 -10.95
N ARG A 487 -5.22 -24.96 -12.03
CA ARG A 487 -4.69 -25.09 -13.40
C ARG A 487 -3.57 -24.08 -13.67
N LYS A 488 -3.69 -22.83 -13.18
CA LYS A 488 -2.65 -21.81 -13.34
C LYS A 488 -1.39 -22.12 -12.53
N ARG A 489 -1.57 -22.68 -11.32
CA ARG A 489 -0.47 -23.12 -10.46
C ARG A 489 0.32 -24.25 -11.12
N VAL A 490 -0.36 -25.31 -11.56
CA VAL A 490 0.27 -26.46 -12.23
C VAL A 490 1.04 -26.02 -13.48
N ALA A 491 0.41 -25.23 -14.35
CA ALA A 491 1.07 -24.73 -15.55
C ALA A 491 2.32 -23.84 -15.26
N ARG A 492 2.33 -23.15 -14.11
CA ARG A 492 3.51 -22.40 -13.68
C ARG A 492 4.63 -23.31 -13.16
N GLU A 493 4.29 -24.35 -12.43
CA GLU A 493 5.26 -25.35 -11.92
C GLU A 493 5.89 -26.13 -13.07
N GLU A 494 5.10 -26.56 -14.04
CA GLU A 494 5.58 -27.25 -15.27
C GLU A 494 6.53 -26.34 -16.07
N ARG A 495 6.19 -25.06 -16.23
CA ARG A 495 7.06 -24.12 -16.92
C ARG A 495 8.40 -23.91 -16.20
N LYS A 496 8.38 -23.78 -14.86
CA LYS A 496 9.61 -23.67 -14.07
C LYS A 496 10.47 -24.92 -14.15
N ALA A 497 9.85 -26.11 -14.14
CA ALA A 497 10.56 -27.38 -14.31
C ALA A 497 11.25 -27.45 -15.69
N ALA A 498 10.55 -27.07 -16.75
CA ALA A 498 11.10 -27.02 -18.11
C ALA A 498 12.27 -26.01 -18.22
N GLU A 499 12.13 -24.80 -17.66
CA GLU A 499 13.21 -23.79 -17.63
C GLU A 499 14.43 -24.27 -16.82
N ALA A 500 14.21 -25.05 -15.76
CA ALA A 500 15.30 -25.63 -14.96
C ALA A 500 16.03 -26.78 -15.71
N GLU A 501 15.31 -27.59 -16.47
CA GLU A 501 15.92 -28.64 -17.33
C GLU A 501 16.72 -28.03 -18.48
N GLU A 502 16.19 -26.99 -19.12
CA GLU A 502 16.87 -26.24 -20.18
C GLU A 502 18.19 -25.63 -19.68
N LYS A 503 18.18 -25.01 -18.51
CA LYS A 503 19.40 -24.47 -17.88
C LYS A 503 20.44 -25.57 -17.58
N LYS A 504 20.00 -26.75 -17.12
CA LYS A 504 20.91 -27.86 -16.85
C LYS A 504 21.54 -28.44 -18.13
N SER A 505 20.80 -28.49 -19.24
CA SER A 505 21.33 -28.92 -20.54
C SER A 505 22.38 -27.94 -21.08
N PHE A 506 22.17 -26.64 -20.96
CA PHE A 506 23.16 -25.61 -21.37
C PHE A 506 24.46 -25.69 -20.59
N VAL A 507 24.38 -25.85 -19.27
CA VAL A 507 25.58 -25.96 -18.40
C VAL A 507 26.33 -27.27 -18.62
N GLY A 508 25.66 -28.33 -19.07
CA GLY A 508 26.28 -29.62 -19.42
C GLY A 508 27.02 -29.60 -20.77
N GLU A 509 26.60 -28.75 -21.73
CA GLU A 509 27.26 -28.59 -23.03
C GLU A 509 28.57 -27.73 -22.93
N ASP A 510 28.59 -26.74 -22.01
CA ASP A 510 29.81 -25.91 -21.80
C ASP A 510 30.89 -26.62 -20.96
N ALA A 511 30.59 -27.79 -20.36
CA ALA A 511 31.49 -28.58 -19.54
C ALA A 511 32.09 -29.82 -20.26
N ALA A 512 31.70 -30.09 -21.49
CA ALA A 512 32.17 -31.16 -22.34
C ALA A 512 33.06 -30.64 -23.48
#